data_d0ca1c3ecde91eccaa35bed6c3ac960d
#
_entry.id   d0ca1c3ecde91eccaa35bed6c3ac960d
#
_cell.length_a   1.000
_cell.length_b   1.000
_cell.length_c   1.000
_cell.angle_alpha   90.00
_cell.angle_beta   90.00
_cell.angle_gamma   90.00
#
_symmetry.space_group_name_H-M   'P 1'
#
loop_
_entity.id
_entity.type
_entity.pdbx_description
1 polymer ?
#
loop_
_entity_poly.entity_id
_entity_poly.type
_entity_poly.pdbx_seq_one_letter_code
_entity_poly.pdbx_strand_id
1 'polypeptide(L)'
;DCDINPYTYDITEIDGFDNLHAAEGIIKEAEERAAALWGAKSSFFLVNGSTCGILAALSAALPKKGHLLMARNSHKAAYHAAYLRELQVTYLYPVFTEFGIQGGILPEQVEAALEADESIEAVFLTSPTYDGIVSDIEKIAEIAHQHGIPLIVDEAHGAHLGFHPYFPKSAIT
;
A
#
# COMPACT_ATOMS: atom_id res chain seq x y z
N ASP A 1 -26.23 12.28 -19.69
CA ASP A 1 -25.80 11.32 -20.73
C ASP A 1 -24.63 11.95 -21.46
N CYS A 2 -23.41 11.54 -21.17
CA CYS A 2 -22.25 11.89 -21.96
C CYS A 2 -22.11 10.83 -23.04
N ASP A 3 -22.60 11.14 -24.25
CA ASP A 3 -22.32 10.35 -25.46
C ASP A 3 -20.86 10.55 -25.90
N ILE A 4 -19.93 10.35 -24.97
CA ILE A 4 -18.50 10.41 -25.26
C ILE A 4 -18.08 9.03 -25.76
N ASN A 5 -17.81 8.94 -27.04
CA ASN A 5 -17.21 7.73 -27.60
C ASN A 5 -15.74 7.65 -27.09
N PRO A 6 -15.40 6.67 -26.22
CA PRO A 6 -14.05 6.59 -25.66
C PRO A 6 -12.96 6.46 -26.73
N TYR A 7 -13.27 5.87 -27.89
CA TYR A 7 -12.31 5.72 -28.99
C TYR A 7 -11.92 7.04 -29.66
N THR A 8 -12.68 8.12 -29.46
CA THR A 8 -12.31 9.45 -29.98
C THR A 8 -11.34 10.19 -29.06
N TYR A 9 -11.15 9.71 -27.84
CA TYR A 9 -10.26 10.27 -26.83
C TYR A 9 -9.09 9.34 -26.52
N ASP A 10 -9.07 8.14 -27.10
CA ASP A 10 -7.95 7.22 -26.97
C ASP A 10 -6.79 7.72 -27.82
N ILE A 11 -5.70 8.05 -27.15
CA ILE A 11 -4.48 8.59 -27.75
C ILE A 11 -3.29 7.75 -27.30
N THR A 12 -2.29 7.67 -28.16
CA THR A 12 -1.01 7.03 -27.85
C THR A 12 0.02 8.07 -27.43
N GLU A 13 1.28 7.65 -27.20
CA GLU A 13 2.41 8.53 -26.90
C GLU A 13 2.78 9.37 -28.11
N ILE A 14 2.05 10.47 -28.30
CA ILE A 14 2.30 11.48 -29.34
C ILE A 14 2.82 12.76 -28.69
N ASP A 15 3.46 13.60 -29.48
CA ASP A 15 4.03 14.88 -29.02
C ASP A 15 3.02 15.68 -28.20
N GLY A 16 3.38 16.03 -26.96
CA GLY A 16 2.56 16.79 -26.02
C GLY A 16 1.65 15.97 -25.10
N PHE A 17 1.59 14.63 -25.22
CA PHE A 17 0.73 13.79 -24.39
C PHE A 17 1.48 12.92 -23.35
N ASP A 18 2.80 12.88 -23.40
CA ASP A 18 3.64 12.14 -22.45
C ASP A 18 3.46 10.60 -22.55
N ASN A 19 4.22 9.86 -21.74
CA ASN A 19 4.21 8.39 -21.68
C ASN A 19 4.17 7.96 -20.20
N LEU A 20 3.13 7.21 -19.80
CA LEU A 20 2.94 6.76 -18.41
C LEU A 20 4.11 5.93 -17.87
N HIS A 21 4.78 5.16 -18.72
CA HIS A 21 5.89 4.28 -18.31
C HIS A 21 7.27 4.97 -18.37
N ALA A 22 7.31 6.18 -18.95
CA ALA A 22 8.52 7.02 -19.04
C ALA A 22 8.12 8.49 -18.96
N ALA A 23 7.43 8.86 -17.91
CA ALA A 23 6.85 10.18 -17.72
C ALA A 23 7.92 11.28 -17.66
N GLU A 24 7.83 12.26 -18.57
CA GLU A 24 8.77 13.40 -18.69
C GLU A 24 8.03 14.75 -18.76
N GLY A 25 6.72 14.76 -19.06
CA GLY A 25 5.89 15.94 -19.28
C GLY A 25 4.73 16.05 -18.29
N ILE A 26 3.50 16.15 -18.82
CA ILE A 26 2.28 16.42 -18.03
C ILE A 26 1.96 15.34 -17.00
N ILE A 27 2.28 14.08 -17.28
CA ILE A 27 2.10 12.97 -16.33
C ILE A 27 3.11 13.14 -15.20
N LYS A 28 4.37 13.42 -15.50
CA LYS A 28 5.42 13.70 -14.53
C LYS A 28 5.05 14.84 -13.58
N GLU A 29 4.60 15.96 -14.13
CA GLU A 29 4.15 17.10 -13.33
C GLU A 29 2.97 16.75 -12.41
N ALA A 30 2.04 15.92 -12.88
CA ALA A 30 0.91 15.45 -12.08
C ALA A 30 1.36 14.51 -10.95
N GLU A 31 2.31 13.60 -11.21
CA GLU A 31 2.92 12.74 -10.20
C GLU A 31 3.66 13.54 -9.13
N GLU A 32 4.44 14.55 -9.52
CA GLU A 32 5.15 15.43 -8.60
C GLU A 32 4.19 16.25 -7.73
N ARG A 33 3.09 16.76 -8.30
CA ARG A 33 2.05 17.43 -7.52
C ARG A 33 1.35 16.49 -6.54
N ALA A 34 1.06 15.26 -6.94
CA ALA A 34 0.50 14.25 -6.04
C ALA A 34 1.48 13.93 -4.91
N ALA A 35 2.75 13.69 -5.21
CA ALA A 35 3.77 13.46 -4.21
C ALA A 35 3.86 14.62 -3.19
N ALA A 36 3.88 15.87 -3.65
CA ALA A 36 3.91 17.04 -2.78
C ALA A 36 2.64 17.14 -1.91
N LEU A 37 1.47 16.82 -2.44
CA LEU A 37 0.19 16.90 -1.72
C LEU A 37 0.13 15.89 -0.56
N TRP A 38 0.62 14.68 -0.74
CA TRP A 38 0.65 13.62 0.29
C TRP A 38 1.93 13.60 1.12
N GLY A 39 2.91 14.49 0.86
CA GLY A 39 4.18 14.47 1.55
C GLY A 39 5.09 13.29 1.18
N ALA A 40 4.82 12.64 0.06
CA ALA A 40 5.58 11.49 -0.42
C ALA A 40 6.86 11.93 -1.14
N LYS A 41 7.88 11.07 -1.12
CA LYS A 41 9.10 11.28 -1.92
C LYS A 41 8.83 11.19 -3.42
N SER A 42 7.93 10.30 -3.82
CA SER A 42 7.51 10.07 -5.20
C SER A 42 6.10 9.52 -5.23
N SER A 43 5.37 9.76 -6.31
CA SER A 43 4.11 9.08 -6.59
C SER A 43 4.06 8.61 -8.04
N PHE A 44 3.26 7.59 -8.29
CA PHE A 44 3.15 6.93 -9.58
C PHE A 44 1.69 6.64 -9.89
N PHE A 45 1.23 6.99 -11.08
CA PHE A 45 -0.08 6.57 -11.56
C PHE A 45 -0.01 5.12 -12.05
N LEU A 46 -1.00 4.34 -11.65
CA LEU A 46 -1.04 2.92 -11.96
C LEU A 46 -2.24 2.59 -12.85
N VAL A 47 -2.04 1.76 -13.85
CA VAL A 47 -3.11 1.02 -14.50
C VAL A 47 -3.44 -0.24 -13.70
N ASN A 48 -4.66 -0.76 -13.79
CA ASN A 48 -5.17 -1.92 -13.03
C ASN A 48 -5.29 -1.71 -11.50
N GLY A 49 -5.40 -0.46 -11.05
CA GLY A 49 -5.72 -0.08 -9.67
C GLY A 49 -4.68 -0.50 -8.63
N SER A 50 -5.06 -0.47 -7.36
CA SER A 50 -4.19 -0.82 -6.23
C SER A 50 -3.65 -2.25 -6.29
N THR A 51 -4.32 -3.16 -7.01
CA THR A 51 -3.82 -4.52 -7.23
C THR A 51 -2.43 -4.51 -7.87
N CYS A 52 -2.24 -3.70 -8.92
CA CYS A 52 -0.92 -3.52 -9.55
C CYS A 52 0.09 -2.92 -8.57
N GLY A 53 -0.32 -1.91 -7.80
CA GLY A 53 0.50 -1.27 -6.78
C GLY A 53 1.01 -2.25 -5.72
N ILE A 54 0.12 -3.09 -5.19
CA ILE A 54 0.48 -4.11 -4.19
C ILE A 54 1.48 -5.13 -4.77
N LEU A 55 1.21 -5.63 -5.98
CA LEU A 55 2.13 -6.56 -6.67
C LEU A 55 3.51 -5.93 -6.90
N ALA A 56 3.54 -4.69 -7.35
CA ALA A 56 4.79 -3.95 -7.60
C ALA A 56 5.55 -3.67 -6.30
N ALA A 57 4.88 -3.14 -5.26
CA ALA A 57 5.49 -2.81 -3.99
C ALA A 57 6.11 -4.03 -3.30
N LEU A 58 5.36 -5.14 -3.20
CA LEU A 58 5.86 -6.38 -2.60
C LEU A 58 6.98 -7.00 -3.44
N SER A 59 6.92 -6.87 -4.78
CA SER A 59 8.00 -7.37 -5.65
C SER A 59 9.28 -6.54 -5.57
N ALA A 60 9.16 -5.25 -5.28
CA ALA A 60 10.30 -4.34 -5.11
C ALA A 60 10.93 -4.47 -3.71
N ALA A 61 10.10 -4.65 -2.68
CA ALA A 61 10.56 -4.72 -1.29
C ALA A 61 11.19 -6.07 -0.91
N LEU A 62 10.80 -7.17 -1.57
CA LEU A 62 11.21 -8.51 -1.19
C LEU A 62 11.90 -9.25 -2.33
N PRO A 63 12.98 -9.99 -2.04
CA PRO A 63 13.54 -10.94 -3.01
C PRO A 63 12.55 -12.08 -3.28
N LYS A 64 12.78 -12.85 -4.35
CA LYS A 64 12.05 -14.11 -4.55
C LYS A 64 12.35 -15.05 -3.38
N LYS A 65 11.31 -15.66 -2.82
CA LYS A 65 11.36 -16.50 -1.60
C LYS A 65 11.70 -15.75 -0.31
N GLY A 66 11.62 -14.41 -0.32
CA GLY A 66 11.76 -13.60 0.89
C GLY A 66 10.64 -13.85 1.90
N HIS A 67 10.80 -13.35 3.12
CA HIS A 67 9.87 -13.58 4.23
C HIS A 67 9.03 -12.33 4.53
N LEU A 68 7.73 -12.46 4.37
CA LEU A 68 6.73 -11.40 4.57
C LEU A 68 5.93 -11.62 5.85
N LEU A 69 5.87 -10.62 6.71
CA LEU A 69 4.89 -10.53 7.79
C LEU A 69 3.64 -9.82 7.26
N MET A 70 2.49 -10.50 7.20
CA MET A 70 1.31 -9.99 6.51
C MET A 70 0.05 -10.10 7.37
N ALA A 71 -0.76 -9.03 7.42
CA ALA A 71 -2.07 -9.09 8.03
C ALA A 71 -2.99 -10.10 7.31
N ARG A 72 -3.65 -10.97 8.08
CA ARG A 72 -4.49 -12.04 7.52
C ARG A 72 -5.73 -11.53 6.78
N ASN A 73 -6.20 -10.31 7.10
CA ASN A 73 -7.31 -9.62 6.45
C ASN A 73 -6.89 -8.77 5.24
N SER A 74 -5.70 -8.98 4.70
CA SER A 74 -5.21 -8.29 3.51
C SER A 74 -5.99 -8.63 2.26
N HIS A 75 -6.02 -7.70 1.30
CA HIS A 75 -6.65 -7.93 0.00
C HIS A 75 -5.96 -9.08 -0.75
N LYS A 76 -6.73 -9.81 -1.57
CA LYS A 76 -6.23 -10.97 -2.35
C LYS A 76 -4.99 -10.67 -3.20
N ALA A 77 -4.76 -9.41 -3.59
CA ALA A 77 -3.57 -9.01 -4.34
C ALA A 77 -2.26 -9.30 -3.59
N ALA A 78 -2.24 -9.13 -2.25
CA ALA A 78 -1.08 -9.47 -1.43
C ALA A 78 -0.81 -10.99 -1.42
N TYR A 79 -1.85 -11.80 -1.36
CA TYR A 79 -1.73 -13.26 -1.48
C TYR A 79 -1.23 -13.69 -2.86
N HIS A 80 -1.69 -13.02 -3.93
CA HIS A 80 -1.20 -13.27 -5.28
C HIS A 80 0.28 -12.88 -5.41
N ALA A 81 0.71 -11.76 -4.83
CA ALA A 81 2.13 -11.36 -4.81
C ALA A 81 2.96 -12.41 -4.05
N ALA A 82 2.52 -12.87 -2.89
CA ALA A 82 3.18 -13.91 -2.12
C ALA A 82 3.32 -15.20 -2.93
N TYR A 83 2.25 -15.63 -3.62
CA TYR A 83 2.29 -16.81 -4.48
C TYR A 83 3.26 -16.64 -5.66
N LEU A 84 3.16 -15.53 -6.41
CA LEU A 84 4.00 -15.28 -7.59
C LEU A 84 5.47 -15.16 -7.25
N ARG A 85 5.78 -14.59 -6.08
CA ARG A 85 7.15 -14.41 -5.59
C ARG A 85 7.65 -15.59 -4.76
N GLU A 86 6.82 -16.62 -4.53
CA GLU A 86 7.11 -17.77 -3.69
C GLU A 86 7.52 -17.36 -2.26
N LEU A 87 6.90 -16.29 -1.71
CA LEU A 87 7.27 -15.76 -0.41
C LEU A 87 6.92 -16.74 0.71
N GLN A 88 7.76 -16.80 1.72
CA GLN A 88 7.39 -17.31 3.04
C GLN A 88 6.49 -16.25 3.71
N VAL A 89 5.40 -16.67 4.34
CA VAL A 89 4.46 -15.72 4.96
C VAL A 89 4.18 -16.11 6.39
N THR A 90 4.44 -15.18 7.31
CA THR A 90 3.96 -15.20 8.69
C THR A 90 2.74 -14.29 8.79
N TYR A 91 1.66 -14.76 9.44
CA TYR A 91 0.41 -14.02 9.50
C TYR A 91 0.18 -13.32 10.84
N LEU A 92 -0.21 -12.03 10.75
CA LEU A 92 -0.80 -11.29 11.84
C LEU A 92 -2.33 -11.44 11.78
N TYR A 93 -2.95 -11.76 12.87
CA TYR A 93 -4.40 -11.93 12.95
C TYR A 93 -5.03 -10.69 13.56
N PRO A 94 -5.99 -10.04 12.86
CA PRO A 94 -6.67 -8.86 13.39
C PRO A 94 -7.48 -9.21 14.64
N VAL A 95 -7.57 -8.25 15.55
CA VAL A 95 -8.45 -8.35 16.70
C VAL A 95 -9.89 -8.15 16.23
N PHE A 96 -10.83 -8.97 16.71
CA PHE A 96 -12.25 -8.76 16.39
C PHE A 96 -12.85 -7.71 17.32
N THR A 97 -13.67 -6.82 16.76
CA THR A 97 -14.46 -5.86 17.51
C THR A 97 -15.65 -6.56 18.18
N GLU A 98 -16.31 -5.87 19.13
CA GLU A 98 -17.54 -6.35 19.76
C GLU A 98 -18.70 -6.61 18.76
N PHE A 99 -18.64 -6.00 17.58
CA PHE A 99 -19.61 -6.19 16.48
C PHE A 99 -19.26 -7.38 15.57
N GLY A 100 -18.19 -8.15 15.88
CA GLY A 100 -17.73 -9.26 15.05
C GLY A 100 -17.04 -8.85 13.76
N ILE A 101 -16.65 -7.59 13.62
CA ILE A 101 -15.89 -7.03 12.48
C ILE A 101 -14.40 -7.22 12.75
N GLN A 102 -13.64 -7.52 11.72
CA GLN A 102 -12.18 -7.58 11.80
C GLN A 102 -11.63 -6.18 12.07
N GLY A 103 -10.90 -6.03 13.16
CA GLY A 103 -10.24 -4.81 13.57
C GLY A 103 -8.89 -4.59 12.91
N GLY A 104 -8.11 -3.68 13.50
CA GLY A 104 -6.73 -3.41 13.10
C GLY A 104 -5.74 -4.46 13.61
N ILE A 105 -4.52 -4.32 13.18
CA ILE A 105 -3.36 -5.01 13.74
C ILE A 105 -2.78 -4.12 14.85
N LEU A 106 -2.46 -4.73 15.99
CA LEU A 106 -1.84 -4.02 17.11
C LEU A 106 -0.31 -3.95 16.94
N PRO A 107 0.32 -2.82 17.30
CA PRO A 107 1.78 -2.67 17.25
C PRO A 107 2.52 -3.80 18.00
N GLU A 108 2.01 -4.21 19.15
CA GLU A 108 2.59 -5.26 19.98
C GLU A 108 2.61 -6.63 19.30
N GLN A 109 1.67 -6.89 18.38
CA GLN A 109 1.67 -8.12 17.57
C GLN A 109 2.79 -8.10 16.53
N VAL A 110 3.06 -6.93 15.94
CA VAL A 110 4.15 -6.73 14.97
C VAL A 110 5.49 -6.89 15.69
N GLU A 111 5.69 -6.19 16.82
CA GLU A 111 6.90 -6.26 17.62
C GLU A 111 7.21 -7.70 18.03
N ALA A 112 6.25 -8.40 18.64
CA ALA A 112 6.43 -9.78 19.04
C ALA A 112 6.77 -10.74 17.87
N ALA A 113 6.20 -10.50 16.68
CA ALA A 113 6.50 -11.33 15.51
C ALA A 113 7.92 -11.08 14.98
N LEU A 114 8.37 -9.83 14.97
CA LEU A 114 9.72 -9.45 14.52
C LEU A 114 10.80 -9.87 15.52
N GLU A 115 10.52 -9.81 16.81
CA GLU A 115 11.42 -10.35 17.85
C GLU A 115 11.54 -11.88 17.79
N ALA A 116 10.47 -12.57 17.42
CA ALA A 116 10.46 -14.03 17.34
C ALA A 116 11.13 -14.58 16.08
N ASP A 117 11.22 -13.80 15.02
CA ASP A 117 11.77 -14.25 13.73
C ASP A 117 12.48 -13.13 12.98
N GLU A 118 13.81 -13.07 13.12
CA GLU A 118 14.69 -12.09 12.46
C GLU A 118 14.79 -12.29 10.93
N SER A 119 14.24 -13.39 10.39
CA SER A 119 14.25 -13.62 8.94
C SER A 119 13.15 -12.86 8.19
N ILE A 120 12.24 -12.17 8.89
CA ILE A 120 11.22 -11.33 8.28
C ILE A 120 11.87 -10.09 7.65
N GLU A 121 11.56 -9.86 6.37
CA GLU A 121 12.21 -8.83 5.55
C GLU A 121 11.29 -7.65 5.21
N ALA A 122 9.96 -7.79 5.42
CA ALA A 122 8.99 -6.70 5.25
C ALA A 122 7.71 -6.97 6.03
N VAL A 123 6.99 -5.88 6.35
CA VAL A 123 5.63 -5.92 6.92
C VAL A 123 4.63 -5.39 5.89
N PHE A 124 3.48 -6.06 5.74
CA PHE A 124 2.38 -5.62 4.89
C PHE A 124 1.06 -5.59 5.65
N LEU A 125 0.39 -4.44 5.65
CA LEU A 125 -0.90 -4.22 6.29
C LEU A 125 -1.90 -3.55 5.33
N THR A 126 -3.20 -3.79 5.58
CA THR A 126 -4.30 -3.01 4.99
C THR A 126 -4.88 -2.10 6.07
N SER A 127 -4.75 -0.79 5.88
CA SER A 127 -5.26 0.23 6.81
C SER A 127 -5.61 1.52 6.04
N PRO A 128 -6.88 1.95 6.03
CA PRO A 128 -8.03 1.34 6.71
C PRO A 128 -8.39 -0.05 6.17
N THR A 129 -9.03 -0.86 7.01
CA THR A 129 -9.68 -2.10 6.54
C THR A 129 -10.88 -1.77 5.65
N TYR A 130 -11.49 -2.78 5.01
CA TYR A 130 -12.72 -2.60 4.23
C TYR A 130 -13.85 -1.96 5.06
N ASP A 131 -13.90 -2.26 6.35
CA ASP A 131 -14.91 -1.73 7.29
C ASP A 131 -14.50 -0.37 7.91
N GLY A 132 -13.37 0.22 7.48
CA GLY A 132 -12.92 1.53 7.92
C GLY A 132 -12.10 1.54 9.23
N ILE A 133 -11.65 0.39 9.70
CA ILE A 133 -10.82 0.31 10.91
C ILE A 133 -9.37 0.66 10.56
N VAL A 134 -8.79 1.60 11.30
CA VAL A 134 -7.41 2.07 11.14
C VAL A 134 -6.50 1.44 12.20
N SER A 135 -5.35 0.94 11.79
CA SER A 135 -4.27 0.51 12.69
C SER A 135 -3.38 1.70 13.07
N ASP A 136 -2.65 1.59 14.17
CA ASP A 136 -1.64 2.58 14.56
C ASP A 136 -0.39 2.43 13.66
N ILE A 137 -0.50 2.99 12.44
CA ILE A 137 0.52 2.84 11.40
C ILE A 137 1.82 3.55 11.80
N GLU A 138 1.75 4.70 12.48
CA GLU A 138 2.92 5.45 12.93
C GLU A 138 3.79 4.56 13.85
N LYS A 139 3.18 3.95 14.86
CA LYS A 139 3.89 3.09 15.80
C LYS A 139 4.37 1.78 15.16
N ILE A 140 3.58 1.19 14.26
CA ILE A 140 3.98 -0.01 13.51
C ILE A 140 5.17 0.31 12.58
N ALA A 141 5.19 1.48 11.96
CA ALA A 141 6.30 1.93 11.12
C ALA A 141 7.59 2.11 11.95
N GLU A 142 7.49 2.73 13.13
CA GLU A 142 8.63 2.85 14.05
C GLU A 142 9.24 1.48 14.39
N ILE A 143 8.39 0.50 14.73
CA ILE A 143 8.83 -0.87 15.05
C ILE A 143 9.51 -1.52 13.84
N ALA A 144 8.89 -1.51 12.66
CA ALA A 144 9.46 -2.09 11.45
C ALA A 144 10.81 -1.45 11.09
N HIS A 145 10.91 -0.12 11.17
CA HIS A 145 12.12 0.61 10.87
C HIS A 145 13.24 0.37 11.90
N GLN A 146 12.92 0.14 13.17
CA GLN A 146 13.92 -0.27 14.17
C GLN A 146 14.55 -1.63 13.85
N HIS A 147 13.80 -2.53 13.21
CA HIS A 147 14.30 -3.79 12.66
C HIS A 147 14.96 -3.65 11.30
N GLY A 148 15.02 -2.44 10.72
CA GLY A 148 15.66 -2.16 9.42
C GLY A 148 14.87 -2.67 8.21
N ILE A 149 13.57 -2.94 8.36
CA ILE A 149 12.71 -3.48 7.30
C ILE A 149 11.60 -2.49 6.91
N PRO A 150 11.11 -2.53 5.66
CA PRO A 150 10.04 -1.64 5.22
C PRO A 150 8.67 -2.07 5.75
N LEU A 151 7.81 -1.07 6.02
CA LEU A 151 6.38 -1.23 6.15
C LEU A 151 5.71 -0.85 4.83
N ILE A 152 4.84 -1.72 4.32
CA ILE A 152 4.02 -1.49 3.13
C ILE A 152 2.56 -1.44 3.58
N VAL A 153 1.87 -0.35 3.28
CA VAL A 153 0.48 -0.14 3.67
C VAL A 153 -0.42 -0.08 2.43
N ASP A 154 -1.39 -0.97 2.37
CA ASP A 154 -2.50 -0.84 1.43
C ASP A 154 -3.53 0.14 2.02
N GLU A 155 -3.49 1.38 1.56
CA GLU A 155 -4.35 2.48 1.98
C GLU A 155 -5.44 2.79 0.93
N ALA A 156 -5.86 1.77 0.14
CA ALA A 156 -6.85 1.96 -0.93
C ALA A 156 -8.18 2.57 -0.42
N HIS A 157 -8.55 2.35 0.82
CA HIS A 157 -9.73 2.94 1.47
C HIS A 157 -9.43 4.23 2.24
N GLY A 158 -8.19 4.70 2.24
CA GLY A 158 -7.70 5.81 3.05
C GLY A 158 -7.29 7.07 2.29
N ALA A 159 -7.68 7.24 1.02
CA ALA A 159 -7.30 8.40 0.22
C ALA A 159 -7.67 9.76 0.81
N HIS A 160 -8.61 9.81 1.75
CA HIS A 160 -9.07 11.00 2.48
C HIS A 160 -8.29 11.28 3.78
N LEU A 161 -7.44 10.36 4.23
CA LEU A 161 -6.68 10.50 5.47
C LEU A 161 -5.66 11.63 5.35
N GLY A 162 -5.43 12.33 6.45
CA GLY A 162 -4.48 13.44 6.53
C GLY A 162 -4.98 14.78 6.00
N PHE A 163 -6.11 14.83 5.27
CA PHE A 163 -6.63 16.09 4.69
C PHE A 163 -7.59 16.87 5.60
N HIS A 164 -7.96 16.32 6.75
CA HIS A 164 -8.80 17.02 7.72
C HIS A 164 -8.43 16.56 9.15
N PRO A 165 -8.40 17.47 10.14
CA PRO A 165 -7.99 17.16 11.53
C PRO A 165 -8.84 16.08 12.23
N TYR A 166 -10.03 15.79 11.73
CA TYR A 166 -10.91 14.74 12.25
C TYR A 166 -10.41 13.33 11.90
N PHE A 167 -9.69 13.18 10.78
CA PHE A 167 -9.17 11.90 10.32
C PHE A 167 -7.74 11.66 10.82
N PRO A 168 -7.35 10.38 10.98
CA PRO A 168 -5.95 10.03 11.21
C PRO A 168 -5.04 10.55 10.09
N LYS A 169 -3.75 10.57 10.34
CA LYS A 169 -2.75 10.81 9.31
C LYS A 169 -2.78 9.68 8.26
N SER A 170 -2.38 10.00 7.03
CA SER A 170 -2.08 8.99 6.01
C SER A 170 -0.82 8.20 6.41
N ALA A 171 -0.71 6.98 5.93
CA ALA A 171 0.45 6.11 6.18
C ALA A 171 1.77 6.68 5.63
N ILE A 172 1.71 7.71 4.79
CA ILE A 172 2.90 8.32 4.17
C ILE A 172 3.47 9.50 4.98
N THR A 173 2.76 10.02 5.99
CA THR A 173 3.15 11.25 6.73
C THR A 173 3.71 10.96 8.11
#